data_5bca62a0d2eb13fef3ef2a43312f1032
#
_entry.id   5bca62a0d2eb13fef3ef2a43312f1032
#
_cell.length_a   1.000
_cell.length_b   1.000
_cell.length_c   1.000
_cell.angle_alpha   90.00
_cell.angle_beta   90.00
_cell.angle_gamma   90.00
#
_symmetry.space_group_name_H-M   'P 1'
#
loop_
_entity.id
_entity.type
_entity.pdbx_description
1 polymer ?
#
loop_
_entity_poly.entity_id
_entity_poly.type
_entity_poly.pdbx_seq_one_letter_code
_entity_poly.pdbx_strand_id
1 'polypeptide(L)'
;DLMLFEQRRGQANVTSLVERVSRFTVILKNPNKRTKPVMGKILKAIKDLPHIARRSITFDRGSEFVSWPQFQAKIGTQTWFCDPSSPWQKGTVENTNRRARRWLPRKRDIRQLTDHDIKEISDRLNNTPRKCLGWKTPAEVFRENMLAEMGRSPYPQK
;
A
#
# COMPACT_ATOMS: atom_id res chain seq x y z
N ASP A 1 4.17 -3.38 -2.89
CA ASP A 1 5.02 -3.31 -4.09
C ASP A 1 5.84 -2.03 -4.11
N LEU A 2 7.00 -2.03 -4.77
CA LEU A 2 7.81 -0.84 -4.98
C LEU A 2 7.65 -0.31 -6.41
N MET A 3 7.41 1.00 -6.49
CA MET A 3 7.47 1.73 -7.75
C MET A 3 8.86 2.35 -7.91
N LEU A 4 9.60 1.89 -8.92
CA LEU A 4 10.96 2.35 -9.20
C LEU A 4 10.98 3.49 -10.21
N PHE A 5 12.01 4.32 -10.11
CA PHE A 5 12.24 5.48 -10.97
C PHE A 5 13.61 5.38 -11.64
N GLU A 6 13.90 6.25 -12.59
CA GLU A 6 15.18 6.23 -13.31
C GLU A 6 16.35 6.41 -12.34
N GLN A 7 17.34 5.52 -12.44
CA GLN A 7 18.51 5.50 -11.52
C GLN A 7 19.30 6.81 -11.51
N ARG A 8 19.36 7.52 -12.63
CA ARG A 8 19.98 8.85 -12.71
C ARG A 8 19.35 9.89 -11.77
N ARG A 9 18.14 9.61 -11.28
CA ARG A 9 17.41 10.42 -10.31
C ARG A 9 17.62 9.97 -8.86
N GLY A 10 18.62 9.11 -8.61
CA GLY A 10 18.92 8.57 -7.29
C GLY A 10 18.18 7.27 -6.97
N GLN A 11 18.24 6.86 -5.71
CA GLN A 11 17.67 5.58 -5.23
C GLN A 11 16.29 5.72 -4.61
N ALA A 12 15.76 6.94 -4.51
CA ALA A 12 14.43 7.17 -3.95
C ALA A 12 13.36 6.44 -4.76
N ASN A 13 12.40 5.87 -4.05
CA ASN A 13 11.31 5.10 -4.63
C ASN A 13 10.03 5.26 -3.82
N VAL A 14 8.98 4.59 -4.23
CA VAL A 14 7.68 4.68 -3.59
C VAL A 14 7.13 3.28 -3.32
N THR A 15 6.70 3.04 -2.10
CA THR A 15 5.92 1.84 -1.75
C THR A 15 4.45 2.10 -1.99
N SER A 16 3.78 1.20 -2.70
CA SER A 16 2.32 1.18 -2.80
C SER A 16 1.74 0.01 -1.99
N LEU A 17 0.81 0.35 -1.09
CA LEU A 17 -0.02 -0.59 -0.34
C LEU A 17 -1.44 -0.46 -0.88
N VAL A 18 -2.04 -1.56 -1.29
CA VAL A 18 -3.39 -1.57 -1.86
C VAL A 18 -4.25 -2.58 -1.14
N GLU A 19 -5.37 -2.13 -0.58
CA GLU A 19 -6.38 -3.03 -0.05
C GLU A 19 -7.19 -3.65 -1.22
N ARG A 20 -7.29 -4.98 -1.23
CA ARG A 20 -7.71 -5.73 -2.42
C ARG A 20 -9.18 -5.60 -2.76
N VAL A 21 -10.05 -5.43 -1.78
CA VAL A 21 -11.51 -5.34 -1.98
C VAL A 21 -11.90 -3.93 -2.39
N SER A 22 -11.56 -2.93 -1.59
CA SER A 22 -11.90 -1.53 -1.83
C SER A 22 -10.99 -0.81 -2.82
N ARG A 23 -9.82 -1.38 -3.12
CA ARG A 23 -8.75 -0.70 -3.89
C ARG A 23 -8.16 0.52 -3.18
N PHE A 24 -8.43 0.68 -1.88
CA PHE A 24 -7.87 1.77 -1.09
C PHE A 24 -6.34 1.69 -1.09
N THR A 25 -5.72 2.82 -1.34
CA THR A 25 -4.28 2.88 -1.64
C THR A 25 -3.57 3.84 -0.68
N VAL A 26 -2.45 3.38 -0.14
CA VAL A 26 -1.50 4.22 0.59
C VAL A 26 -0.17 4.21 -0.18
N ILE A 27 0.36 5.39 -0.46
CA ILE A 27 1.65 5.56 -1.12
C ILE A 27 2.64 6.16 -0.12
N LEU A 28 3.82 5.55 -0.02
CA LEU A 28 4.87 5.92 0.91
C LEU A 28 6.16 6.19 0.17
N LYS A 29 6.77 7.35 0.40
CA LYS A 29 8.08 7.71 -0.15
C LYS A 29 9.20 7.04 0.64
N ASN A 30 10.14 6.41 -0.04
CA ASN A 30 11.34 5.81 0.55
C ASN A 30 12.61 6.49 0.02
N PRO A 31 13.65 6.68 0.87
CA PRO A 31 14.92 7.22 0.42
C PRO A 31 15.72 6.24 -0.45
N ASN A 32 15.50 4.94 -0.25
CA ASN A 32 16.17 3.85 -0.96
C ASN A 32 15.38 2.54 -0.81
N LYS A 33 15.92 1.42 -1.31
CA LYS A 33 15.33 0.08 -1.21
C LYS A 33 15.74 -0.72 0.03
N ARG A 34 16.44 -0.12 0.99
CA ARG A 34 16.87 -0.86 2.17
C ARG A 34 15.66 -1.33 2.98
N THR A 35 15.72 -2.56 3.46
CA THR A 35 14.64 -3.22 4.20
C THR A 35 14.15 -2.41 5.38
N LYS A 36 15.07 -1.93 6.23
CA LYS A 36 14.72 -1.23 7.47
C LYS A 36 13.88 0.02 7.26
N PRO A 37 14.25 0.99 6.38
CA PRO A 37 13.39 2.15 6.14
C PRO A 37 12.08 1.80 5.43
N VAL A 38 12.08 0.88 4.47
CA VAL A 38 10.86 0.46 3.76
C VAL A 38 9.87 -0.19 4.71
N MET A 39 10.29 -1.21 5.44
CA MET A 39 9.44 -1.91 6.40
C MET A 39 9.01 -1.03 7.56
N GLY A 40 9.87 -0.12 8.03
CA GLY A 40 9.54 0.84 9.08
C GLY A 40 8.41 1.79 8.67
N LYS A 41 8.40 2.28 7.43
CA LYS A 41 7.33 3.13 6.91
C LYS A 41 6.01 2.37 6.75
N ILE A 42 6.06 1.13 6.25
CA ILE A 42 4.87 0.26 6.15
C ILE A 42 4.29 0.04 7.56
N LEU A 43 5.12 -0.34 8.51
CA LEU A 43 4.70 -0.56 9.90
C LEU A 43 4.02 0.69 10.48
N LYS A 44 4.63 1.86 10.31
CA LYS A 44 4.07 3.14 10.78
C LYS A 44 2.73 3.45 10.12
N ALA A 45 2.57 3.15 8.85
CA ALA A 45 1.34 3.42 8.11
C ALA A 45 0.16 2.55 8.56
N ILE A 46 0.40 1.31 9.00
CA ILE A 46 -0.68 0.36 9.29
C ILE A 46 -0.87 0.03 10.78
N LYS A 47 0.10 0.37 11.65
CA LYS A 47 0.04 0.03 13.08
C LYS A 47 -1.20 0.57 13.80
N ASP A 48 -1.65 1.77 13.41
CA ASP A 48 -2.77 2.47 14.03
C ASP A 48 -4.12 2.09 13.40
N LEU A 49 -4.12 1.27 12.35
CA LEU A 49 -5.35 0.74 11.78
C LEU A 49 -5.95 -0.34 12.71
N PRO A 50 -7.28 -0.45 12.79
CA PRO A 50 -7.92 -1.57 13.48
C PRO A 50 -7.41 -2.91 12.95
N HIS A 51 -7.33 -3.93 13.81
CA HIS A 51 -6.84 -5.26 13.43
C HIS A 51 -7.56 -5.81 12.18
N ILE A 52 -8.85 -5.53 12.07
CA ILE A 52 -9.68 -5.94 10.95
C ILE A 52 -9.19 -5.40 9.60
N ALA A 53 -8.62 -4.19 9.57
CA ALA A 53 -8.07 -3.55 8.37
C ALA A 53 -6.66 -4.01 8.00
N ARG A 54 -5.99 -4.74 8.90
CA ARG A 54 -4.60 -5.19 8.76
C ARG A 54 -4.42 -6.69 9.05
N ARG A 55 -5.42 -7.50 8.74
CA ARG A 55 -5.39 -8.96 8.99
C ARG A 55 -4.22 -9.64 8.31
N SER A 56 -3.96 -9.28 7.07
CA SER A 56 -2.86 -9.86 6.29
C SER A 56 -2.28 -8.86 5.31
N ILE A 57 -1.03 -9.08 4.97
CA ILE A 57 -0.33 -8.34 3.93
C ILE A 57 0.41 -9.31 3.02
N THR A 58 0.31 -9.10 1.72
CA THR A 58 1.01 -9.91 0.73
C THR A 58 2.14 -9.08 0.12
N PHE A 59 3.35 -9.61 0.22
CA PHE A 59 4.55 -9.05 -0.38
C PHE A 59 4.93 -9.80 -1.65
N ASP A 60 5.64 -9.13 -2.54
CA ASP A 60 6.44 -9.84 -3.52
C ASP A 60 7.74 -10.36 -2.86
N ARG A 61 8.58 -11.03 -3.64
CA ARG A 61 9.85 -11.60 -3.15
C ARG A 61 11.01 -10.60 -3.19
N GLY A 62 10.72 -9.31 -3.13
CA GLY A 62 11.74 -8.28 -3.07
C GLY A 62 12.58 -8.37 -1.80
N SER A 63 13.89 -8.15 -1.94
CA SER A 63 14.83 -8.16 -0.80
C SER A 63 14.52 -7.13 0.27
N GLU A 64 13.81 -6.06 -0.09
CA GLU A 64 13.34 -5.01 0.81
C GLU A 64 12.34 -5.48 1.86
N PHE A 65 11.74 -6.66 1.67
CA PHE A 65 10.71 -7.22 2.56
C PHE A 65 11.23 -8.38 3.44
N VAL A 66 12.53 -8.61 3.51
CA VAL A 66 13.11 -9.76 4.25
C VAL A 66 12.91 -9.69 5.78
N SER A 67 12.62 -8.52 6.35
CA SER A 67 12.36 -8.38 7.79
C SER A 67 10.90 -8.61 8.20
N TRP A 68 10.12 -9.29 7.38
CA TRP A 68 8.73 -9.61 7.64
C TRP A 68 8.44 -10.36 8.96
N PRO A 69 9.33 -11.24 9.50
CA PRO A 69 9.05 -11.89 10.78
C PRO A 69 8.91 -10.89 11.93
N GLN A 70 9.74 -9.86 11.96
CA GLN A 70 9.65 -8.79 12.96
C GLN A 70 8.37 -7.97 12.79
N PHE A 71 7.95 -7.75 11.56
CA PHE A 71 6.71 -7.06 11.23
C PHE A 71 5.49 -7.81 11.77
N GLN A 72 5.41 -9.12 11.50
CA GLN A 72 4.34 -9.97 12.00
C GLN A 72 4.29 -10.01 13.54
N ALA A 73 5.45 -10.14 14.19
CA ALA A 73 5.56 -10.17 15.64
C ALA A 73 5.11 -8.85 16.30
N LYS A 74 5.38 -7.69 15.67
CA LYS A 74 5.05 -6.38 16.25
C LYS A 74 3.57 -6.02 16.18
N ILE A 75 2.86 -6.43 15.13
CA ILE A 75 1.47 -5.95 14.88
C ILE A 75 0.45 -7.06 14.67
N GLY A 76 0.86 -8.32 14.75
CA GLY A 76 -0.04 -9.48 14.61
C GLY A 76 -0.65 -9.64 13.22
N THR A 77 -0.08 -9.02 12.19
CA THR A 77 -0.55 -9.10 10.80
C THR A 77 0.06 -10.32 10.12
N GLN A 78 -0.77 -11.21 9.58
CA GLN A 78 -0.28 -12.36 8.80
C GLN A 78 0.45 -11.88 7.54
N THR A 79 1.57 -12.53 7.24
CA THR A 79 2.41 -12.17 6.11
C THR A 79 2.43 -13.28 5.09
N TRP A 80 2.18 -12.93 3.84
CA TRP A 80 2.16 -13.85 2.69
C TRP A 80 3.12 -13.34 1.62
N PHE A 81 3.63 -14.26 0.81
CA PHE A 81 4.46 -13.92 -0.35
C PHE A 81 3.84 -14.47 -1.62
N CYS A 82 3.95 -13.70 -2.71
CA CYS A 82 3.55 -14.18 -4.01
C CYS A 82 4.39 -15.39 -4.42
N ASP A 83 3.77 -16.35 -5.10
CA ASP A 83 4.49 -17.47 -5.68
C ASP A 83 5.44 -17.00 -6.79
N PRO A 84 6.55 -17.71 -7.03
CA PRO A 84 7.41 -17.40 -8.15
C PRO A 84 6.63 -17.43 -9.47
N SER A 85 6.90 -16.46 -10.34
CA SER A 85 6.30 -16.39 -11.68
C SER A 85 4.76 -16.36 -11.70
N SER A 86 4.14 -15.78 -10.65
CA SER A 86 2.69 -15.68 -10.51
C SER A 86 2.20 -14.23 -10.55
N PRO A 87 2.32 -13.54 -11.72
CA PRO A 87 2.01 -12.11 -11.82
C PRO A 87 0.55 -11.78 -11.50
N TRP A 88 -0.39 -12.72 -11.72
CA TRP A 88 -1.81 -12.53 -11.39
C TRP A 88 -2.08 -12.29 -9.89
N GLN A 89 -1.20 -12.73 -9.00
CA GLN A 89 -1.30 -12.48 -7.57
C GLN A 89 -1.07 -11.01 -7.20
N LYS A 90 -0.47 -10.23 -8.10
CA LYS A 90 -0.16 -8.80 -7.95
C LYS A 90 -1.07 -7.88 -8.78
N GLY A 91 -2.03 -8.41 -9.52
CA GLY A 91 -2.82 -7.64 -10.50
C GLY A 91 -3.46 -6.37 -9.93
N THR A 92 -3.97 -6.40 -8.71
CA THR A 92 -4.59 -5.24 -8.07
C THR A 92 -3.58 -4.10 -7.83
N VAL A 93 -2.41 -4.41 -7.27
CA VAL A 93 -1.38 -3.39 -7.01
C VAL A 93 -0.74 -2.90 -8.30
N GLU A 94 -0.55 -3.75 -9.29
CA GLU A 94 -0.03 -3.35 -10.60
C GLU A 94 -0.96 -2.40 -11.34
N ASN A 95 -2.26 -2.65 -11.32
CA ASN A 95 -3.26 -1.74 -11.87
C ASN A 95 -3.26 -0.38 -11.17
N THR A 96 -3.13 -0.39 -9.85
CA THR A 96 -3.03 0.85 -9.06
C THR A 96 -1.76 1.60 -9.39
N ASN A 97 -0.63 0.92 -9.48
CA ASN A 97 0.66 1.52 -9.86
C ASN A 97 0.59 2.16 -11.26
N ARG A 98 -0.06 1.50 -12.23
CA ARG A 98 -0.29 2.06 -13.56
C ARG A 98 -1.06 3.38 -13.50
N ARG A 99 -2.08 3.47 -12.65
CA ARG A 99 -2.85 4.71 -12.45
C ARG A 99 -2.01 5.80 -11.79
N ALA A 100 -1.23 5.44 -10.76
CA ALA A 100 -0.34 6.36 -10.06
C ALA A 100 0.74 6.96 -10.99
N ARG A 101 1.12 6.24 -12.03
CA ARG A 101 2.12 6.71 -13.03
C ARG A 101 1.71 8.00 -13.76
N ARG A 102 0.46 8.41 -13.71
CA ARG A 102 0.01 9.72 -14.22
C ARG A 102 0.69 10.87 -13.46
N TRP A 103 0.88 10.73 -12.16
CA TRP A 103 1.49 11.75 -11.30
C TRP A 103 2.93 11.40 -10.92
N LEU A 104 3.29 10.12 -11.02
CA LEU A 104 4.60 9.57 -10.69
C LEU A 104 5.21 8.87 -11.92
N PRO A 105 5.45 9.58 -13.04
CA PRO A 105 6.10 8.97 -14.20
C PRO A 105 7.53 8.54 -13.84
N ARG A 106 8.08 7.55 -14.53
CA ARG A 106 9.41 6.99 -14.23
C ARG A 106 10.53 8.04 -14.21
N LYS A 107 10.38 9.11 -14.98
CA LYS A 107 11.31 10.24 -15.07
C LYS A 107 11.19 11.24 -13.90
N ARG A 108 10.18 11.11 -13.05
CA ARG A 108 9.98 12.03 -11.92
C ARG A 108 11.09 11.90 -10.90
N ASP A 109 11.63 13.02 -10.46
CA ASP A 109 12.57 13.05 -9.33
C ASP A 109 11.78 13.03 -8.01
N ILE A 110 11.69 11.85 -7.40
CA ILE A 110 10.94 11.63 -6.16
C ILE A 110 11.55 12.39 -4.99
N ARG A 111 12.83 12.71 -5.02
CA ARG A 111 13.50 13.47 -3.95
C ARG A 111 12.90 14.86 -3.77
N GLN A 112 12.39 15.46 -4.84
CA GLN A 112 11.77 16.79 -4.84
C GLN A 112 10.33 16.80 -4.30
N LEU A 113 9.69 15.64 -4.17
CA LEU A 113 8.34 15.51 -3.64
C LEU A 113 8.35 15.43 -2.12
N THR A 114 7.48 16.19 -1.47
CA THR A 114 7.26 16.08 -0.02
C THR A 114 6.36 14.89 0.31
N ASP A 115 6.31 14.49 1.57
CA ASP A 115 5.35 13.47 2.02
C ASP A 115 3.90 13.93 1.81
N HIS A 116 3.64 15.24 1.89
CA HIS A 116 2.34 15.83 1.58
C HIS A 116 1.98 15.64 0.10
N ASP A 117 2.89 15.90 -0.83
CA ASP A 117 2.67 15.70 -2.27
C ASP A 117 2.34 14.23 -2.58
N ILE A 118 3.04 13.30 -1.94
CA ILE A 118 2.80 11.85 -2.08
C ILE A 118 1.42 11.47 -1.52
N LYS A 119 1.04 12.03 -0.36
CA LYS A 119 -0.29 11.81 0.23
C LYS A 119 -1.39 12.34 -0.68
N GLU A 120 -1.20 13.48 -1.29
CA GLU A 120 -2.16 14.06 -2.24
C GLU A 120 -2.43 13.14 -3.43
N ILE A 121 -1.40 12.46 -3.94
CA ILE A 121 -1.55 11.45 -4.99
C ILE A 121 -2.37 10.25 -4.50
N SER A 122 -2.13 9.77 -3.28
CA SER A 122 -2.96 8.72 -2.65
C SER A 122 -4.41 9.17 -2.55
N ASP A 123 -4.66 10.38 -2.09
CA ASP A 123 -6.01 10.94 -1.93
C ASP A 123 -6.74 11.03 -3.29
N ARG A 124 -6.05 11.44 -4.35
CA ARG A 124 -6.61 11.44 -5.71
C ARG A 124 -7.01 10.05 -6.18
N LEU A 125 -6.17 9.04 -5.96
CA LEU A 125 -6.49 7.65 -6.27
C LEU A 125 -7.71 7.16 -5.49
N ASN A 126 -7.78 7.49 -4.20
CA ASN A 126 -8.84 7.04 -3.31
C ASN A 126 -10.17 7.78 -3.49
N ASN A 127 -10.16 8.97 -4.07
CA ASN A 127 -11.34 9.79 -4.34
C ASN A 127 -11.79 9.74 -5.81
N THR A 128 -11.22 8.87 -6.63
CA THR A 128 -11.65 8.67 -8.01
C THR A 128 -12.58 7.47 -8.11
N PRO A 129 -13.84 7.64 -8.57
CA PRO A 129 -14.79 6.54 -8.74
C PRO A 129 -14.25 5.43 -9.64
N ARG A 130 -14.57 4.18 -9.32
CA ARG A 130 -14.13 2.99 -10.04
C ARG A 130 -15.32 2.17 -10.54
N LYS A 131 -15.31 1.81 -11.82
CA LYS A 131 -16.32 0.94 -12.40
C LYS A 131 -16.42 -0.40 -11.65
N CYS A 132 -15.29 -1.00 -11.27
CA CYS A 132 -15.25 -2.25 -10.51
C CYS A 132 -15.79 -2.16 -9.08
N LEU A 133 -16.05 -0.95 -8.59
CA LEU A 133 -16.65 -0.67 -7.27
C LEU A 133 -18.09 -0.12 -7.40
N GLY A 134 -18.77 -0.36 -8.53
CA GLY A 134 -20.07 0.21 -8.80
C GLY A 134 -20.07 1.75 -8.85
N TRP A 135 -18.99 2.34 -9.36
CA TRP A 135 -18.74 3.78 -9.44
C TRP A 135 -18.57 4.49 -8.09
N LYS A 136 -18.41 3.74 -7.01
CA LYS A 136 -17.96 4.27 -5.73
C LYS A 136 -16.45 4.53 -5.76
N THR A 137 -15.97 5.41 -4.87
CA THR A 137 -14.54 5.62 -4.68
C THR A 137 -13.93 4.54 -3.78
N PRO A 138 -12.63 4.26 -3.90
CA PRO A 138 -11.93 3.39 -2.95
C PRO A 138 -12.11 3.82 -1.48
N ALA A 139 -12.09 5.12 -1.20
CA ALA A 139 -12.28 5.65 0.16
C ALA A 139 -13.67 5.31 0.71
N GLU A 140 -14.73 5.47 -0.10
CA GLU A 140 -16.11 5.12 0.29
C GLU A 140 -16.25 3.64 0.60
N VAL A 141 -15.77 2.77 -0.29
CA VAL A 141 -15.87 1.31 -0.12
C VAL A 141 -15.04 0.82 1.07
N PHE A 142 -13.83 1.34 1.25
CA PHE A 142 -13.00 1.01 2.41
C PHE A 142 -13.71 1.36 3.73
N ARG A 143 -14.27 2.57 3.81
CA ARG A 143 -15.02 3.04 4.97
C ARG A 143 -16.25 2.18 5.25
N GLU A 144 -17.03 1.86 4.23
CA GLU A 144 -18.23 1.01 4.36
C GLU A 144 -17.85 -0.39 4.87
N ASN A 145 -16.80 -1.00 4.30
CA ASN A 145 -16.34 -2.32 4.71
C ASN A 145 -15.83 -2.32 6.16
N MET A 146 -15.09 -1.29 6.57
CA MET A 146 -14.62 -1.13 7.93
C MET A 146 -15.78 -1.04 8.92
N LEU A 147 -16.78 -0.21 8.64
CA LEU A 147 -17.95 -0.04 9.51
C LEU A 147 -18.79 -1.32 9.59
N ALA A 148 -18.98 -2.02 8.47
CA ALA A 148 -19.73 -3.29 8.45
C ALA A 148 -19.04 -4.38 9.30
N GLU A 149 -17.72 -4.47 9.24
CA GLU A 149 -16.93 -5.45 9.99
C GLU A 149 -16.88 -5.09 11.49
N MET A 150 -16.76 -3.82 11.84
CA MET A 150 -16.83 -3.37 13.24
C MET A 150 -18.17 -3.68 13.87
N GLY A 151 -19.28 -3.56 13.11
CA GLY A 151 -20.63 -3.92 13.57
C GLY A 151 -20.85 -5.43 13.73
N ARG A 152 -20.02 -6.27 13.11
CA ARG A 152 -20.09 -7.74 13.22
C ARG A 152 -19.17 -8.30 14.30
N SER A 153 -18.29 -7.52 14.88
CA SER A 153 -17.36 -7.96 15.92
C SER A 153 -18.12 -8.19 17.23
N PRO A 154 -18.06 -9.40 17.82
CA PRO A 154 -18.67 -9.68 19.12
C PRO A 154 -17.90 -9.04 20.29
N TYR A 155 -16.76 -8.42 20.01
CA TYR A 155 -15.93 -7.76 21.04
C TYR A 155 -15.90 -6.25 20.82
N PRO A 156 -16.08 -5.43 21.86
CA PRO A 156 -15.92 -3.98 21.76
C PRO A 156 -14.49 -3.66 21.30
N GLN A 157 -14.39 -2.94 20.22
CA GLN A 157 -13.11 -2.44 19.72
C GLN A 157 -12.62 -1.35 20.68
N LYS A 158 -11.50 -1.61 21.33
CA LYS A 158 -10.80 -0.59 22.13
C LYS A 158 -10.04 0.36 21.23
#